data_cb359df34ced0cf3dbab919989f36247
#
_entry.id   cb359df34ced0cf3dbab919989f36247
#
_cell.length_a   1.000
_cell.length_b   1.000
_cell.length_c   1.000
_cell.angle_alpha   90.00
_cell.angle_beta   90.00
_cell.angle_gamma   90.00
#
_symmetry.space_group_name_H-M   'P 1'
#
loop_
_entity.id
_entity.type
_entity.pdbx_description
1 polymer ?
#
loop_
_entity_poly.entity_id
_entity_poly.type
_entity_poly.pdbx_seq_one_letter_code
_entity_poly.pdbx_strand_id
1 'polypeptide(L)'
;MLKLKISQALPNPLQISLECAAGQLHALVGPSGSGKTSTLRTIAGLSQANTGKIECDGEVWFEAEDVAGIKQNLSPAKRSCGFLFQQYALFPHLSAIENVAIPLQNSAFPIDQRKAIAQDWLKRMGIADLANRMPHQLSGGQQQRVALARALARQPKILLLDEPFSAVDAPTRQSLYKTLADLRKDLNIPILLVTHDLREADLLADRITVIDNGISLQTAEPQVLFQKPRNSRVAELVGISNMFHGVFNAGNLTWDGCQKTFNVADKGKIPPNAQVAWVIPQAGLSIHQSSSELTVPATAAEISSLGQIAVVQFQVENSTHKIEWVASASEIKRLNMEVGSLMHVEMDGNQIHIMPLRPINDPRRFIDH
;
A
#
# COMPACT_ATOMS: atom_id res chain seq x y z
N MET A 1 12.40 -15.71 1.26
CA MET A 1 12.01 -14.68 2.25
C MET A 1 12.94 -13.49 2.12
N LEU A 2 12.43 -12.25 2.08
CA LEU A 2 13.20 -11.00 2.20
C LEU A 2 13.15 -10.50 3.64
N LYS A 3 14.31 -10.11 4.20
CA LYS A 3 14.42 -9.33 5.44
C LYS A 3 15.19 -8.05 5.14
N LEU A 4 14.61 -6.93 5.47
CA LEU A 4 15.13 -5.59 5.23
C LEU A 4 15.12 -4.78 6.52
N LYS A 5 16.28 -4.29 6.92
CA LYS A 5 16.41 -3.27 7.95
C LYS A 5 17.55 -2.36 7.55
N ILE A 6 17.24 -1.16 7.07
CA ILE A 6 18.23 -0.21 6.54
C ILE A 6 18.01 1.18 7.10
N SER A 7 19.11 1.92 7.20
CA SER A 7 19.11 3.34 7.47
C SER A 7 20.02 4.06 6.49
N GLN A 8 19.59 5.23 6.02
CA GLN A 8 20.32 6.10 5.12
C GLN A 8 20.03 7.56 5.52
N ALA A 9 21.06 8.39 5.62
CA ALA A 9 20.91 9.80 5.97
C ALA A 9 20.71 10.67 4.72
N LEU A 10 21.56 10.53 3.71
CA LEU A 10 21.58 11.35 2.49
C LEU A 10 21.83 10.47 1.26
N PRO A 11 21.42 10.88 0.04
CA PRO A 11 20.67 12.11 -0.27
C PRO A 11 19.18 12.07 0.11
N ASN A 12 18.60 10.88 0.25
CA ASN A 12 17.21 10.67 0.62
C ASN A 12 17.18 9.88 1.94
N PRO A 13 16.78 10.49 3.06
CA PRO A 13 16.68 9.79 4.33
C PRO A 13 15.77 8.57 4.24
N LEU A 14 16.24 7.42 4.75
CA LEU A 14 15.47 6.17 4.82
C LEU A 14 15.72 5.51 6.18
N GLN A 15 14.66 5.05 6.80
CA GLN A 15 14.66 4.18 7.96
C GLN A 15 13.55 3.14 7.78
N ILE A 16 13.89 2.08 7.08
CA ILE A 16 12.92 1.08 6.63
C ILE A 16 13.21 -0.27 7.27
N SER A 17 12.17 -0.84 7.84
CA SER A 17 12.19 -2.21 8.37
C SER A 17 10.97 -2.96 7.84
N LEU A 18 11.18 -4.09 7.16
CA LEU A 18 10.10 -4.97 6.71
C LEU A 18 10.60 -6.40 6.47
N GLU A 19 9.66 -7.32 6.52
CA GLU A 19 9.86 -8.71 6.11
C GLU A 19 8.80 -9.09 5.09
N CYS A 20 9.19 -9.88 4.07
CA CYS A 20 8.27 -10.42 3.07
C CYS A 20 8.56 -11.91 2.89
N ALA A 21 7.58 -12.75 3.18
CA ALA A 21 7.72 -14.20 3.06
C ALA A 21 7.74 -14.65 1.58
N ALA A 22 8.21 -15.86 1.33
CA ALA A 22 8.06 -16.48 0.01
C ALA A 22 6.56 -16.66 -0.32
N GLY A 23 6.18 -16.38 -1.57
CA GLY A 23 4.79 -16.39 -2.04
C GLY A 23 3.93 -15.21 -1.54
N GLN A 24 4.47 -14.31 -0.71
CA GLN A 24 3.78 -13.13 -0.20
C GLN A 24 3.97 -11.93 -1.13
N LEU A 25 2.89 -11.15 -1.32
CA LEU A 25 2.94 -9.83 -1.92
C LEU A 25 2.85 -8.78 -0.81
N HIS A 26 3.90 -7.97 -0.69
CA HIS A 26 4.00 -6.90 0.27
C HIS A 26 4.00 -5.54 -0.43
N ALA A 27 3.02 -4.70 -0.14
CA ALA A 27 2.93 -3.37 -0.72
C ALA A 27 3.64 -2.32 0.15
N LEU A 28 4.36 -1.40 -0.49
CA LEU A 28 4.86 -0.16 0.11
C LEU A 28 4.00 0.99 -0.39
N VAL A 29 3.31 1.66 0.53
CA VAL A 29 2.42 2.80 0.21
C VAL A 29 2.88 4.07 0.93
N GLY A 30 2.51 5.22 0.40
CA GLY A 30 2.82 6.52 0.99
C GLY A 30 2.87 7.62 -0.06
N PRO A 31 3.03 8.90 0.33
CA PRO A 31 3.04 10.02 -0.59
C PRO A 31 4.21 9.98 -1.58
N SER A 32 4.11 10.75 -2.65
CA SER A 32 5.23 10.94 -3.57
C SER A 32 6.45 11.49 -2.81
N GLY A 33 7.63 10.96 -3.11
CA GLY A 33 8.86 11.35 -2.40
C GLY A 33 9.07 10.68 -1.04
N SER A 34 8.19 9.81 -0.55
CA SER A 34 8.34 9.15 0.76
C SER A 34 9.45 8.08 0.84
N GLY A 35 10.16 7.79 -0.27
CA GLY A 35 11.28 6.85 -0.27
C GLY A 35 10.96 5.44 -0.80
N LYS A 36 9.75 5.17 -1.30
CA LYS A 36 9.33 3.86 -1.81
C LYS A 36 10.24 3.32 -2.92
N THR A 37 10.41 4.06 -4.01
CA THR A 37 11.30 3.71 -5.13
C THR A 37 12.76 3.60 -4.67
N SER A 38 13.21 4.50 -3.77
CA SER A 38 14.54 4.44 -3.19
C SER A 38 14.77 3.13 -2.42
N THR A 39 13.76 2.66 -1.68
CA THR A 39 13.79 1.36 -0.99
C THR A 39 13.98 0.22 -1.99
N LEU A 40 13.18 0.17 -3.07
CA LEU A 40 13.35 -0.86 -4.11
C LEU A 40 14.74 -0.83 -4.74
N ARG A 41 15.23 0.38 -5.09
CA ARG A 41 16.58 0.55 -5.66
C ARG A 41 17.68 0.10 -4.71
N THR A 42 17.54 0.34 -3.42
CA THR A 42 18.49 -0.13 -2.40
C THR A 42 18.48 -1.65 -2.29
N ILE A 43 17.32 -2.31 -2.32
CA ILE A 43 17.23 -3.77 -2.35
C ILE A 43 17.90 -4.34 -3.61
N ALA A 44 17.67 -3.72 -4.77
CA ALA A 44 18.28 -4.15 -6.03
C ALA A 44 19.80 -3.86 -6.13
N GLY A 45 20.36 -3.08 -5.19
CA GLY A 45 21.77 -2.66 -5.21
C GLY A 45 22.06 -1.50 -6.17
N LEU A 46 21.01 -0.84 -6.68
CA LEU A 46 21.11 0.37 -7.54
C LEU A 46 21.35 1.64 -6.72
N SER A 47 21.10 1.57 -5.43
CA SER A 47 21.43 2.59 -4.42
C SER A 47 22.02 1.87 -3.20
N GLN A 48 22.76 2.60 -2.38
CA GLN A 48 23.42 2.04 -1.19
C GLN A 48 22.89 2.69 0.08
N ALA A 49 22.50 1.88 1.07
CA ALA A 49 22.21 2.37 2.41
C ALA A 49 23.51 2.70 3.18
N ASN A 50 23.40 3.52 4.23
CA ASN A 50 24.54 3.80 5.11
C ASN A 50 24.79 2.64 6.08
N THR A 51 23.71 2.12 6.68
CA THR A 51 23.78 1.02 7.66
C THR A 51 22.62 0.06 7.49
N GLY A 52 22.74 -1.11 8.08
CA GLY A 52 21.67 -2.11 8.16
C GLY A 52 21.99 -3.40 7.44
N LYS A 53 20.94 -4.18 7.17
CA LYS A 53 21.05 -5.49 6.55
C LYS A 53 19.93 -5.74 5.54
N ILE A 54 20.30 -6.33 4.40
CA ILE A 54 19.39 -6.85 3.39
C ILE A 54 19.72 -8.32 3.19
N GLU A 55 18.78 -9.19 3.49
CA GLU A 55 18.90 -10.64 3.32
C GLU A 55 17.74 -11.14 2.45
N CYS A 56 18.05 -11.91 1.42
CA CYS A 56 17.06 -12.53 0.56
C CYS A 56 17.37 -14.00 0.39
N ASP A 57 16.41 -14.86 0.72
CA ASP A 57 16.52 -16.31 0.61
C ASP A 57 17.76 -16.89 1.30
N GLY A 58 18.05 -16.40 2.54
CA GLY A 58 19.21 -16.81 3.33
C GLY A 58 20.55 -16.20 2.89
N GLU A 59 20.58 -15.46 1.78
CA GLU A 59 21.77 -14.80 1.27
C GLU A 59 21.83 -13.33 1.71
N VAL A 60 22.91 -12.90 2.33
CA VAL A 60 23.12 -11.51 2.70
C VAL A 60 23.57 -10.74 1.47
N TRP A 61 22.75 -9.76 1.04
CA TRP A 61 23.05 -8.90 -0.09
C TRP A 61 23.74 -7.60 0.29
N PHE A 62 23.42 -7.11 1.49
CA PHE A 62 24.06 -5.94 2.07
C PHE A 62 24.12 -6.09 3.60
N GLU A 63 25.25 -5.72 4.20
CA GLU A 63 25.42 -5.61 5.65
C GLU A 63 26.45 -4.54 5.96
N ALA A 64 26.07 -3.55 6.77
CA ALA A 64 26.94 -2.50 7.27
C ALA A 64 26.51 -2.03 8.65
N GLU A 65 27.46 -1.84 9.56
CA GLU A 65 27.23 -1.25 10.90
C GLU A 65 27.33 0.28 10.85
N ASP A 66 28.23 0.80 10.02
CA ASP A 66 28.39 2.22 9.70
C ASP A 66 28.84 2.39 8.24
N VAL A 67 29.03 3.63 7.79
CA VAL A 67 29.45 3.94 6.41
C VAL A 67 30.82 3.39 6.06
N ALA A 68 31.73 3.27 7.02
CA ALA A 68 33.09 2.74 6.85
C ALA A 68 33.15 1.24 7.05
N GLY A 69 32.23 0.66 7.84
CA GLY A 69 32.18 -0.74 8.25
C GLY A 69 31.30 -1.62 7.36
N ILE A 70 31.36 -1.48 6.02
CA ILE A 70 30.62 -2.33 5.09
C ILE A 70 31.22 -3.74 5.10
N LYS A 71 30.46 -4.71 5.65
CA LYS A 71 30.85 -6.12 5.69
C LYS A 71 30.54 -6.83 4.37
N GLN A 72 29.41 -6.50 3.76
CA GLN A 72 28.91 -7.10 2.53
C GLN A 72 28.17 -6.06 1.68
N ASN A 73 28.43 -6.03 0.38
CA ASN A 73 27.62 -5.28 -0.59
C ASN A 73 27.68 -5.96 -1.96
N LEU A 74 26.75 -6.84 -2.24
CA LEU A 74 26.64 -7.47 -3.55
C LEU A 74 26.26 -6.44 -4.62
N SER A 75 26.98 -6.46 -5.73
CA SER A 75 26.63 -5.66 -6.90
C SER A 75 25.26 -6.07 -7.45
N PRO A 76 24.53 -5.18 -8.14
CA PRO A 76 23.20 -5.48 -8.72
C PRO A 76 23.18 -6.75 -9.57
N ALA A 77 24.25 -7.01 -10.34
CA ALA A 77 24.34 -8.19 -11.20
C ALA A 77 24.38 -9.51 -10.42
N LYS A 78 24.86 -9.49 -9.17
CA LYS A 78 24.93 -10.64 -8.27
C LYS A 78 23.68 -10.82 -7.41
N ARG A 79 22.81 -9.80 -7.29
CA ARG A 79 21.53 -9.91 -6.59
C ARG A 79 20.52 -10.56 -7.52
N SER A 80 20.01 -11.74 -7.13
CA SER A 80 19.01 -12.45 -7.91
C SER A 80 17.63 -11.81 -7.75
N CYS A 81 17.43 -10.58 -8.30
CA CYS A 81 16.16 -9.87 -8.27
C CYS A 81 15.61 -9.62 -9.68
N GLY A 82 14.30 -9.76 -9.84
CA GLY A 82 13.55 -9.24 -10.97
C GLY A 82 13.09 -7.83 -10.63
N PHE A 83 13.33 -6.87 -11.51
CA PHE A 83 12.92 -5.47 -11.30
C PHE A 83 12.05 -5.00 -12.47
N LEU A 84 10.84 -4.53 -12.16
CA LEU A 84 9.98 -3.84 -13.11
C LEU A 84 9.97 -2.36 -12.75
N PHE A 85 10.53 -1.54 -13.63
CA PHE A 85 10.60 -0.09 -13.48
C PHE A 85 9.29 0.59 -13.89
N GLN A 86 8.99 1.74 -13.33
CA GLN A 86 7.79 2.52 -13.58
C GLN A 86 7.54 2.80 -15.07
N GLN A 87 8.59 3.08 -15.84
CA GLN A 87 8.52 3.30 -17.30
C GLN A 87 8.89 2.05 -18.12
N TYR A 88 8.78 0.85 -17.51
CA TYR A 88 9.09 -0.45 -18.10
C TYR A 88 10.54 -0.63 -18.53
N ALA A 89 11.26 0.45 -18.91
CA ALA A 89 12.66 0.46 -19.34
C ALA A 89 12.99 -0.62 -20.40
N LEU A 90 12.09 -0.81 -21.38
CA LEU A 90 12.35 -1.71 -22.50
C LEU A 90 13.41 -1.12 -23.41
N PHE A 91 14.25 -1.98 -23.98
CA PHE A 91 15.23 -1.59 -24.98
C PHE A 91 14.51 -1.29 -26.31
N PRO A 92 14.50 -0.03 -26.80
CA PRO A 92 13.65 0.37 -27.92
C PRO A 92 14.06 -0.25 -29.26
N HIS A 93 15.30 -0.67 -29.38
CA HIS A 93 15.91 -1.27 -30.57
C HIS A 93 15.84 -2.81 -30.57
N LEU A 94 15.18 -3.41 -29.58
CA LEU A 94 15.01 -4.86 -29.47
C LEU A 94 13.55 -5.22 -29.51
N SER A 95 13.22 -6.33 -30.15
CA SER A 95 11.87 -6.91 -30.13
C SER A 95 11.46 -7.38 -28.73
N ALA A 96 10.18 -7.74 -28.56
CA ALA A 96 9.65 -8.23 -27.28
C ALA A 96 10.44 -9.47 -26.81
N ILE A 97 10.67 -10.45 -27.69
CA ILE A 97 11.40 -11.66 -27.32
C ILE A 97 12.87 -11.38 -26.97
N GLU A 98 13.53 -10.47 -27.70
CA GLU A 98 14.90 -10.08 -27.40
C GLU A 98 15.01 -9.32 -26.07
N ASN A 99 14.05 -8.44 -25.75
CA ASN A 99 13.96 -7.80 -24.45
C ASN A 99 13.90 -8.82 -23.31
N VAL A 100 13.10 -9.89 -23.47
CA VAL A 100 12.97 -10.95 -22.45
C VAL A 100 14.22 -11.83 -22.41
N ALA A 101 14.92 -12.03 -23.54
CA ALA A 101 16.12 -12.87 -23.62
C ALA A 101 17.39 -12.18 -23.07
N ILE A 102 17.48 -10.85 -23.06
CA ILE A 102 18.69 -10.12 -22.60
C ILE A 102 19.18 -10.57 -21.21
N PRO A 103 18.36 -10.65 -20.16
CA PRO A 103 18.85 -11.03 -18.84
C PRO A 103 19.38 -12.47 -18.80
N LEU A 104 19.03 -13.29 -19.78
CA LEU A 104 19.50 -14.67 -19.90
C LEU A 104 20.93 -14.77 -20.46
N GLN A 105 21.48 -13.72 -21.04
CA GLN A 105 22.84 -13.72 -21.62
C GLN A 105 23.92 -14.03 -20.57
N ASN A 106 23.72 -13.54 -19.33
CA ASN A 106 24.63 -13.75 -18.22
C ASN A 106 24.09 -14.75 -17.18
N SER A 107 23.23 -15.67 -17.61
CA SER A 107 22.66 -16.71 -16.78
C SER A 107 23.32 -18.06 -17.04
N ALA A 108 23.05 -19.04 -16.17
CA ALA A 108 23.49 -20.44 -16.35
C ALA A 108 22.78 -21.17 -17.50
N PHE A 109 21.77 -20.56 -18.13
CA PHE A 109 21.01 -21.21 -19.21
C PHE A 109 21.83 -21.30 -20.51
N PRO A 110 21.86 -22.46 -21.17
CA PRO A 110 22.49 -22.64 -22.48
C PRO A 110 21.92 -21.68 -23.53
N ILE A 111 22.75 -21.27 -24.48
CA ILE A 111 22.40 -20.26 -25.49
C ILE A 111 21.19 -20.68 -26.34
N ASP A 112 21.13 -21.95 -26.70
CA ASP A 112 20.05 -22.55 -27.47
C ASP A 112 18.69 -22.56 -26.73
N GLN A 113 18.70 -22.58 -25.39
CA GLN A 113 17.47 -22.57 -24.57
C GLN A 113 16.95 -21.16 -24.28
N ARG A 114 17.77 -20.12 -24.37
CA ARG A 114 17.39 -18.74 -23.98
C ARG A 114 16.20 -18.21 -24.77
N LYS A 115 16.14 -18.49 -26.05
CA LYS A 115 15.01 -18.07 -26.90
C LYS A 115 13.73 -18.83 -26.55
N ALA A 116 13.84 -20.13 -26.27
CA ALA A 116 12.69 -20.95 -25.83
C ALA A 116 12.15 -20.48 -24.47
N ILE A 117 13.03 -20.16 -23.52
CA ILE A 117 12.64 -19.60 -22.21
C ILE A 117 11.92 -18.25 -22.41
N ALA A 118 12.48 -17.35 -23.24
CA ALA A 118 11.84 -16.07 -23.51
C ALA A 118 10.46 -16.23 -24.17
N GLN A 119 10.32 -17.18 -25.11
CA GLN A 119 9.04 -17.49 -25.76
C GLN A 119 8.02 -18.06 -24.75
N ASP A 120 8.43 -18.93 -23.83
CA ASP A 120 7.55 -19.46 -22.79
C ASP A 120 7.04 -18.34 -21.87
N TRP A 121 7.91 -17.42 -21.44
CA TRP A 121 7.48 -16.27 -20.65
C TRP A 121 6.51 -15.36 -21.39
N LEU A 122 6.71 -15.07 -22.69
CA LEU A 122 5.74 -14.31 -23.48
C LEU A 122 4.40 -15.04 -23.60
N LYS A 123 4.42 -16.38 -23.71
CA LYS A 123 3.21 -17.19 -23.70
C LYS A 123 2.47 -17.11 -22.36
N ARG A 124 3.17 -17.24 -21.23
CA ARG A 124 2.59 -17.07 -19.88
C ARG A 124 1.98 -15.68 -19.68
N MET A 125 2.56 -14.64 -20.31
CA MET A 125 2.00 -13.28 -20.30
C MET A 125 0.84 -13.09 -21.28
N GLY A 126 0.49 -14.07 -22.10
CA GLY A 126 -0.58 -13.99 -23.09
C GLY A 126 -0.26 -13.06 -24.28
N ILE A 127 1.02 -12.93 -24.65
CA ILE A 127 1.52 -12.06 -25.73
C ILE A 127 2.53 -12.77 -26.64
N ALA A 128 2.42 -14.07 -26.79
CA ALA A 128 3.33 -14.88 -27.63
C ALA A 128 3.31 -14.47 -29.11
N ASP A 129 2.16 -14.05 -29.62
CA ASP A 129 1.94 -13.54 -30.97
C ASP A 129 2.65 -12.21 -31.26
N LEU A 130 3.04 -11.48 -30.21
CA LEU A 130 3.72 -10.20 -30.29
C LEU A 130 5.24 -10.29 -30.14
N ALA A 131 5.81 -11.51 -30.11
CA ALA A 131 7.23 -11.76 -29.84
C ALA A 131 8.20 -10.94 -30.69
N ASN A 132 7.88 -10.70 -31.96
CA ASN A 132 8.74 -9.97 -32.90
C ASN A 132 8.42 -8.46 -32.99
N ARG A 133 7.45 -7.95 -32.19
CA ARG A 133 7.12 -6.52 -32.18
C ARG A 133 8.16 -5.72 -31.39
N MET A 134 8.45 -4.52 -31.89
CA MET A 134 9.27 -3.53 -31.17
C MET A 134 8.44 -2.82 -30.10
N PRO A 135 9.05 -2.26 -29.05
CA PRO A 135 8.31 -1.57 -27.97
C PRO A 135 7.33 -0.50 -28.47
N HIS A 136 7.69 0.29 -29.45
CA HIS A 136 6.83 1.34 -30.03
C HIS A 136 5.59 0.80 -30.78
N GLN A 137 5.55 -0.50 -31.07
CA GLN A 137 4.42 -1.20 -31.73
C GLN A 137 3.50 -1.88 -30.73
N LEU A 138 3.79 -1.75 -29.41
CA LEU A 138 3.07 -2.38 -28.32
C LEU A 138 2.29 -1.31 -27.54
N SER A 139 1.07 -1.67 -27.08
CA SER A 139 0.35 -0.84 -26.12
C SER A 139 1.08 -0.80 -24.77
N GLY A 140 0.77 0.17 -23.90
CA GLY A 140 1.38 0.28 -22.57
C GLY A 140 1.25 -1.01 -21.75
N GLY A 141 0.08 -1.65 -21.74
CA GLY A 141 -0.12 -2.92 -21.05
C GLY A 141 0.66 -4.09 -21.66
N GLN A 142 0.85 -4.10 -23.00
CA GLN A 142 1.69 -5.09 -23.66
C GLN A 142 3.16 -4.88 -23.33
N GLN A 143 3.64 -3.63 -23.33
CA GLN A 143 5.00 -3.28 -22.89
C GLN A 143 5.26 -3.72 -21.45
N GLN A 144 4.30 -3.50 -20.56
CA GLN A 144 4.38 -3.94 -19.17
C GLN A 144 4.50 -5.47 -19.06
N ARG A 145 3.70 -6.22 -19.80
CA ARG A 145 3.78 -7.68 -19.85
C ARG A 145 5.14 -8.19 -20.34
N VAL A 146 5.72 -7.52 -21.35
CA VAL A 146 7.09 -7.80 -21.81
C VAL A 146 8.11 -7.51 -20.70
N ALA A 147 7.99 -6.38 -20.01
CA ALA A 147 8.89 -6.01 -18.92
C ALA A 147 8.77 -6.97 -17.71
N LEU A 148 7.56 -7.44 -17.40
CA LEU A 148 7.33 -8.44 -16.36
C LEU A 148 7.93 -9.80 -16.75
N ALA A 149 7.72 -10.25 -17.99
CA ALA A 149 8.36 -11.44 -18.55
C ALA A 149 9.89 -11.36 -18.44
N ARG A 150 10.49 -10.20 -18.80
CA ARG A 150 11.92 -9.95 -18.69
C ARG A 150 12.42 -10.03 -17.25
N ALA A 151 11.68 -9.44 -16.30
CA ALA A 151 12.03 -9.46 -14.88
C ALA A 151 12.04 -10.89 -14.30
N LEU A 152 11.17 -11.76 -14.80
CA LEU A 152 11.00 -13.14 -14.32
C LEU A 152 11.87 -14.17 -15.07
N ALA A 153 12.37 -13.85 -16.26
CA ALA A 153 13.07 -14.80 -17.14
C ALA A 153 14.29 -15.48 -16.46
N ARG A 154 15.01 -14.77 -15.57
CA ARG A 154 16.16 -15.31 -14.80
C ARG A 154 15.77 -16.15 -13.58
N GLN A 155 14.49 -16.39 -13.33
CA GLN A 155 14.00 -17.03 -12.12
C GLN A 155 14.55 -16.37 -10.84
N PRO A 156 14.19 -15.10 -10.60
CA PRO A 156 14.73 -14.33 -9.48
C PRO A 156 14.26 -14.88 -8.13
N LYS A 157 15.03 -14.56 -7.06
CA LYS A 157 14.67 -14.87 -5.67
C LYS A 157 13.67 -13.86 -5.08
N ILE A 158 13.45 -12.72 -5.72
CA ILE A 158 12.49 -11.68 -5.36
C ILE A 158 12.04 -10.92 -6.61
N LEU A 159 10.79 -10.48 -6.62
CA LEU A 159 10.24 -9.58 -7.65
C LEU A 159 9.96 -8.21 -7.05
N LEU A 160 10.54 -7.16 -7.65
CA LEU A 160 10.40 -5.77 -7.25
C LEU A 160 9.61 -5.02 -8.33
N LEU A 161 8.47 -4.44 -7.95
CA LEU A 161 7.52 -3.77 -8.85
C LEU A 161 7.39 -2.29 -8.45
N ASP A 162 7.88 -1.38 -9.29
CA ASP A 162 7.85 0.06 -9.04
C ASP A 162 6.71 0.70 -9.83
N GLU A 163 5.60 1.03 -9.17
CA GLU A 163 4.37 1.60 -9.74
C GLU A 163 3.91 0.91 -11.04
N PRO A 164 3.76 -0.43 -11.03
CA PRO A 164 3.57 -1.19 -12.26
C PRO A 164 2.30 -0.85 -13.02
N PHE A 165 1.30 -0.25 -12.38
CA PHE A 165 -0.02 -0.02 -12.98
C PHE A 165 -0.32 1.45 -13.29
N SER A 166 0.63 2.37 -13.05
CA SER A 166 0.41 3.81 -13.17
C SER A 166 0.15 4.31 -14.60
N ALA A 167 0.70 3.62 -15.60
CA ALA A 167 0.66 4.05 -17.01
C ALA A 167 -0.34 3.30 -17.90
N VAL A 168 -1.31 2.57 -17.30
CA VAL A 168 -2.29 1.75 -18.05
C VAL A 168 -3.73 2.15 -17.75
N ASP A 169 -4.59 2.00 -18.75
CA ASP A 169 -6.03 2.22 -18.64
C ASP A 169 -6.72 1.20 -17.73
N ALA A 170 -7.92 1.52 -17.24
CA ALA A 170 -8.62 0.72 -16.23
C ALA A 170 -8.91 -0.74 -16.64
N PRO A 171 -9.39 -1.08 -17.88
CA PRO A 171 -9.59 -2.46 -18.29
C PRO A 171 -8.28 -3.27 -18.33
N THR A 172 -7.22 -2.67 -18.88
CA THR A 172 -5.88 -3.27 -18.95
C THR A 172 -5.32 -3.52 -17.55
N ARG A 173 -5.50 -2.57 -16.63
CA ARG A 173 -5.06 -2.66 -15.23
C ARG A 173 -5.70 -3.86 -14.53
N GLN A 174 -7.01 -4.06 -14.67
CA GLN A 174 -7.68 -5.24 -14.10
C GLN A 174 -7.15 -6.57 -14.65
N SER A 175 -6.88 -6.62 -15.97
CA SER A 175 -6.26 -7.80 -16.59
C SER A 175 -4.85 -8.07 -16.03
N LEU A 176 -4.08 -7.03 -15.74
CA LEU A 176 -2.75 -7.14 -15.13
C LEU A 176 -2.80 -7.59 -13.67
N TYR A 177 -3.78 -7.13 -12.87
CA TYR A 177 -4.01 -7.63 -11.52
C TYR A 177 -4.23 -9.14 -11.52
N LYS A 178 -5.09 -9.62 -12.43
CA LYS A 178 -5.32 -11.06 -12.60
C LYS A 178 -4.04 -11.79 -13.00
N THR A 179 -3.30 -11.24 -13.96
CA THR A 179 -2.01 -11.84 -14.41
C THR A 179 -1.03 -11.94 -13.22
N LEU A 180 -0.88 -10.90 -12.40
CA LEU A 180 -0.02 -10.93 -11.23
C LEU A 180 -0.50 -11.90 -10.16
N ALA A 181 -1.81 -11.98 -9.92
CA ALA A 181 -2.40 -12.94 -8.98
C ALA A 181 -2.20 -14.39 -9.42
N ASP A 182 -2.31 -14.68 -10.73
CA ASP A 182 -2.08 -16.02 -11.26
C ASP A 182 -0.58 -16.39 -11.24
N LEU A 183 0.30 -15.47 -11.63
CA LEU A 183 1.74 -15.66 -11.52
C LEU A 183 2.19 -15.94 -10.09
N ARG A 184 1.60 -15.26 -9.12
CA ARG A 184 1.92 -15.43 -7.71
C ARG A 184 1.67 -16.85 -7.20
N LYS A 185 0.66 -17.56 -7.73
CA LYS A 185 0.37 -18.95 -7.38
C LYS A 185 1.50 -19.90 -7.77
N ASP A 186 2.18 -19.58 -8.89
CA ASP A 186 3.27 -20.38 -9.43
C ASP A 186 4.65 -19.94 -8.87
N LEU A 187 4.76 -18.68 -8.44
CA LEU A 187 6.00 -18.07 -7.97
C LEU A 187 6.08 -18.14 -6.45
N ASN A 188 6.86 -19.07 -5.92
CA ASN A 188 7.12 -19.12 -4.47
C ASN A 188 8.26 -18.19 -4.05
N ILE A 189 8.19 -16.91 -4.47
CA ILE A 189 9.17 -15.86 -4.12
C ILE A 189 8.46 -14.67 -3.48
N PRO A 190 9.14 -13.85 -2.64
CA PRO A 190 8.60 -12.59 -2.18
C PRO A 190 8.38 -11.61 -3.34
N ILE A 191 7.27 -10.88 -3.30
CA ILE A 191 6.94 -9.82 -4.26
C ILE A 191 6.78 -8.52 -3.49
N LEU A 192 7.56 -7.51 -3.85
CA LEU A 192 7.47 -6.18 -3.25
C LEU A 192 6.88 -5.21 -4.28
N LEU A 193 5.71 -4.64 -3.96
CA LEU A 193 4.96 -3.72 -4.81
C LEU A 193 5.04 -2.31 -4.25
N VAL A 194 5.54 -1.36 -5.01
CA VAL A 194 5.40 0.06 -4.71
C VAL A 194 4.21 0.61 -5.46
N THR A 195 3.32 1.26 -4.75
CA THR A 195 2.18 1.99 -5.33
C THR A 195 1.80 3.19 -4.48
N HIS A 196 1.18 4.19 -5.09
CA HIS A 196 0.50 5.29 -4.41
C HIS A 196 -1.02 5.08 -4.38
N ASP A 197 -1.55 4.05 -5.06
CA ASP A 197 -2.96 3.69 -5.04
C ASP A 197 -3.22 2.65 -3.94
N LEU A 198 -3.93 3.10 -2.89
CA LEU A 198 -4.31 2.24 -1.76
C LEU A 198 -5.25 1.11 -2.15
N ARG A 199 -6.05 1.29 -3.22
CA ARG A 199 -6.95 0.24 -3.72
C ARG A 199 -6.16 -0.91 -4.34
N GLU A 200 -5.05 -0.60 -5.01
CA GLU A 200 -4.13 -1.63 -5.51
C GLU A 200 -3.50 -2.43 -4.37
N ALA A 201 -3.06 -1.73 -3.32
CA ALA A 201 -2.47 -2.36 -2.15
C ALA A 201 -3.50 -3.22 -1.40
N ASP A 202 -4.73 -2.73 -1.20
CA ASP A 202 -5.82 -3.48 -0.55
C ASP A 202 -6.21 -4.73 -1.33
N LEU A 203 -6.28 -4.63 -2.67
CA LEU A 203 -6.70 -5.73 -3.55
C LEU A 203 -5.65 -6.84 -3.68
N LEU A 204 -4.36 -6.47 -3.70
CA LEU A 204 -3.29 -7.38 -4.13
C LEU A 204 -2.39 -7.86 -2.99
N ALA A 205 -2.21 -7.04 -1.94
CA ALA A 205 -1.20 -7.30 -0.93
C ALA A 205 -1.71 -8.14 0.24
N ASP A 206 -0.84 -9.00 0.75
CA ASP A 206 -1.06 -9.69 2.03
C ASP A 206 -0.67 -8.78 3.21
N ARG A 207 0.31 -7.92 2.98
CA ARG A 207 0.77 -6.93 3.95
C ARG A 207 1.05 -5.61 3.28
N ILE A 208 0.80 -4.53 4.00
CA ILE A 208 1.09 -3.16 3.56
C ILE A 208 2.01 -2.51 4.58
N THR A 209 3.08 -1.89 4.10
CA THR A 209 3.90 -0.96 4.89
C THR A 209 3.63 0.47 4.43
N VAL A 210 3.18 1.30 5.36
CA VAL A 210 3.02 2.74 5.15
C VAL A 210 4.35 3.42 5.39
N ILE A 211 4.82 4.19 4.39
CA ILE A 211 6.07 4.96 4.47
C ILE A 211 5.75 6.45 4.37
N ASP A 212 6.31 7.24 5.27
CA ASP A 212 6.26 8.69 5.22
C ASP A 212 7.64 9.28 5.55
N ASN A 213 8.09 10.25 4.75
CA ASN A 213 9.40 10.91 4.92
C ASN A 213 10.56 9.93 5.12
N GLY A 214 10.57 8.84 4.39
CA GLY A 214 11.61 7.82 4.45
C GLY A 214 11.53 6.85 5.62
N ILE A 215 10.46 6.91 6.43
CA ILE A 215 10.31 6.09 7.64
C ILE A 215 9.13 5.13 7.46
N SER A 216 9.32 3.85 7.79
CA SER A 216 8.21 2.91 7.91
C SER A 216 7.39 3.18 9.16
N LEU A 217 6.11 3.57 9.00
CA LEU A 217 5.23 3.96 10.10
C LEU A 217 4.45 2.77 10.69
N GLN A 218 3.94 1.92 9.82
CA GLN A 218 3.15 0.75 10.20
C GLN A 218 3.23 -0.30 9.10
N THR A 219 3.35 -1.57 9.50
CA THR A 219 3.20 -2.74 8.65
C THR A 219 2.08 -3.62 9.20
N ALA A 220 1.06 -3.88 8.37
CA ALA A 220 -0.08 -4.70 8.78
C ALA A 220 -0.73 -5.38 7.56
N GLU A 221 -1.63 -6.32 7.81
CA GLU A 221 -2.58 -6.80 6.82
C GLU A 221 -3.53 -5.65 6.41
N PRO A 222 -4.02 -5.61 5.16
CA PRO A 222 -4.87 -4.51 4.69
C PRO A 222 -6.03 -4.20 5.63
N GLN A 223 -6.82 -5.19 5.99
CA GLN A 223 -7.96 -5.02 6.88
C GLN A 223 -7.58 -4.41 8.24
N VAL A 224 -6.47 -4.84 8.82
CA VAL A 224 -5.98 -4.29 10.10
C VAL A 224 -5.51 -2.85 9.92
N LEU A 225 -4.84 -2.54 8.82
CA LEU A 225 -4.32 -1.20 8.55
C LEU A 225 -5.45 -0.17 8.44
N PHE A 226 -6.52 -0.50 7.70
CA PHE A 226 -7.66 0.41 7.49
C PHE A 226 -8.59 0.52 8.71
N GLN A 227 -8.64 -0.49 9.56
CA GLN A 227 -9.49 -0.47 10.76
C GLN A 227 -8.77 0.01 12.02
N LYS A 228 -7.44 -0.23 12.11
CA LYS A 228 -6.64 0.02 13.32
C LYS A 228 -5.32 0.72 12.97
N PRO A 229 -5.38 1.93 12.41
CA PRO A 229 -4.18 2.71 12.16
C PRO A 229 -3.44 3.01 13.47
N ARG A 230 -2.12 2.95 13.44
CA ARG A 230 -1.28 3.12 14.64
C ARG A 230 -1.33 4.53 15.22
N ASN A 231 -1.51 5.53 14.36
CA ASN A 231 -1.60 6.94 14.74
C ASN A 231 -2.40 7.72 13.68
N SER A 232 -2.70 8.98 13.98
CA SER A 232 -3.44 9.88 13.09
C SER A 232 -2.76 10.05 11.72
N ARG A 233 -1.42 10.09 11.68
CA ARG A 233 -0.70 10.23 10.41
C ARG A 233 -0.88 9.02 9.48
N VAL A 234 -0.85 7.80 10.03
CA VAL A 234 -1.18 6.61 9.25
C VAL A 234 -2.63 6.66 8.78
N ALA A 235 -3.58 7.05 9.66
CA ALA A 235 -4.99 7.18 9.29
C ALA A 235 -5.20 8.14 8.11
N GLU A 236 -4.53 9.30 8.15
CA GLU A 236 -4.54 10.27 7.03
C GLU A 236 -3.98 9.66 5.74
N LEU A 237 -2.81 9.01 5.83
CA LEU A 237 -2.11 8.45 4.68
C LEU A 237 -2.86 7.29 4.02
N VAL A 238 -3.65 6.54 4.79
CA VAL A 238 -4.51 5.48 4.24
C VAL A 238 -5.93 5.97 3.90
N GLY A 239 -6.17 7.29 3.95
CA GLY A 239 -7.39 7.91 3.48
C GLY A 239 -8.61 7.67 4.36
N ILE A 240 -8.42 7.52 5.68
CA ILE A 240 -9.56 7.42 6.61
C ILE A 240 -10.17 8.81 6.81
N SER A 241 -11.37 9.02 6.30
CA SER A 241 -12.08 10.30 6.34
C SER A 241 -12.64 10.61 7.73
N ASN A 242 -13.17 9.59 8.42
CA ASN A 242 -13.81 9.75 9.73
C ASN A 242 -12.78 9.63 10.84
N MET A 243 -11.97 10.67 11.00
CA MET A 243 -11.00 10.82 12.06
C MET A 243 -11.30 12.05 12.90
N PHE A 244 -11.40 11.87 14.21
CA PHE A 244 -11.85 12.88 15.17
C PHE A 244 -10.94 12.89 16.39
N HIS A 245 -11.17 13.89 17.27
CA HIS A 245 -10.48 14.02 18.55
C HIS A 245 -11.49 13.91 19.71
N GLY A 246 -10.99 13.59 20.89
CA GLY A 246 -11.80 13.46 22.08
C GLY A 246 -10.99 13.13 23.32
N VAL A 247 -11.68 13.00 24.45
CA VAL A 247 -11.09 12.61 25.73
C VAL A 247 -11.48 11.18 26.06
N PHE A 248 -10.48 10.34 26.27
CA PHE A 248 -10.69 8.96 26.70
C PHE A 248 -10.52 8.80 28.21
N ASN A 249 -11.49 8.16 28.86
CA ASN A 249 -11.43 7.88 30.28
C ASN A 249 -12.07 6.51 30.59
N ALA A 250 -11.25 5.49 30.90
CA ALA A 250 -11.68 4.18 31.39
C ALA A 250 -12.83 3.57 30.57
N GLY A 251 -12.66 3.41 29.25
CA GLY A 251 -13.67 2.83 28.36
C GLY A 251 -14.71 3.81 27.83
N ASN A 252 -14.71 5.06 28.27
CA ASN A 252 -15.58 6.12 27.78
C ASN A 252 -14.79 7.09 26.92
N LEU A 253 -15.22 7.29 25.67
CA LEU A 253 -14.69 8.28 24.74
C LEU A 253 -15.69 9.41 24.59
N THR A 254 -15.35 10.60 25.08
CA THR A 254 -16.14 11.81 24.85
C THR A 254 -15.61 12.53 23.64
N TRP A 255 -16.45 12.70 22.62
CA TRP A 255 -16.10 13.36 21.38
C TRP A 255 -16.12 14.89 21.53
N ASP A 256 -15.04 15.57 21.15
CA ASP A 256 -14.95 17.04 21.25
C ASP A 256 -15.99 17.76 20.36
N GLY A 257 -16.47 17.08 19.30
CA GLY A 257 -17.38 17.65 18.31
C GLY A 257 -18.79 17.92 18.80
N CYS A 258 -19.33 17.13 19.72
CA CYS A 258 -20.73 17.24 20.14
C CYS A 258 -20.98 16.79 21.58
N GLN A 259 -19.93 16.63 22.39
CA GLN A 259 -19.99 16.16 23.79
C GLN A 259 -20.65 14.79 23.95
N LYS A 260 -20.79 14.02 22.86
CA LYS A 260 -21.32 12.65 22.90
C LYS A 260 -20.26 11.72 23.46
N THR A 261 -20.70 10.83 24.35
CA THR A 261 -19.83 9.78 24.93
C THR A 261 -20.17 8.43 24.32
N PHE A 262 -19.13 7.72 23.86
CA PHE A 262 -19.20 6.38 23.31
C PHE A 262 -18.54 5.40 24.29
N ASN A 263 -19.15 4.24 24.48
CA ASN A 263 -18.49 3.15 25.18
C ASN A 263 -17.59 2.40 24.18
N VAL A 264 -16.31 2.33 24.47
CA VAL A 264 -15.28 1.82 23.58
C VAL A 264 -14.36 0.83 24.31
N ALA A 265 -13.71 -0.07 23.57
CA ALA A 265 -12.84 -1.07 24.16
C ALA A 265 -11.61 -0.43 24.83
N ASP A 266 -11.49 -0.58 26.14
CA ASP A 266 -10.29 -0.21 26.89
C ASP A 266 -9.26 -1.34 26.88
N LYS A 267 -8.07 -1.07 26.35
CA LYS A 267 -6.94 -2.01 26.31
C LYS A 267 -5.91 -1.76 27.43
N GLY A 268 -6.21 -0.85 28.37
CA GLY A 268 -5.32 -0.49 29.47
C GLY A 268 -4.01 0.20 29.04
N LYS A 269 -3.94 0.73 27.80
CA LYS A 269 -2.72 1.35 27.25
C LYS A 269 -2.76 2.87 27.23
N ILE A 270 -3.93 3.46 27.45
CA ILE A 270 -4.16 4.91 27.38
C ILE A 270 -4.48 5.41 28.80
N PRO A 271 -3.77 6.42 29.31
CA PRO A 271 -4.05 6.98 30.62
C PRO A 271 -5.47 7.54 30.72
N PRO A 272 -6.07 7.55 31.90
CA PRO A 272 -7.36 8.23 32.13
C PRO A 272 -7.27 9.73 31.77
N ASN A 273 -8.36 10.28 31.25
CA ASN A 273 -8.49 11.68 30.81
C ASN A 273 -7.46 12.10 29.74
N ALA A 274 -6.98 11.16 28.94
CA ALA A 274 -6.05 11.45 27.88
C ALA A 274 -6.77 12.00 26.64
N GLN A 275 -6.17 13.03 26.01
CA GLN A 275 -6.54 13.47 24.68
C GLN A 275 -6.14 12.40 23.65
N VAL A 276 -7.05 12.03 22.77
CA VAL A 276 -6.87 10.98 21.77
C VAL A 276 -7.39 11.43 20.41
N ALA A 277 -6.78 10.88 19.35
CA ALA A 277 -7.44 10.79 18.06
C ALA A 277 -8.18 9.44 17.99
N TRP A 278 -9.28 9.41 17.27
CA TRP A 278 -10.03 8.19 17.04
C TRP A 278 -10.61 8.14 15.63
N VAL A 279 -10.81 6.95 15.14
CA VAL A 279 -11.38 6.70 13.82
C VAL A 279 -12.55 5.74 13.93
N ILE A 280 -13.50 5.89 13.00
CA ILE A 280 -14.58 4.95 12.81
C ILE A 280 -14.67 4.56 11.31
N PRO A 281 -14.64 3.26 10.98
CA PRO A 281 -14.80 2.80 9.62
C PRO A 281 -16.24 2.96 9.15
N GLN A 282 -16.46 2.95 7.83
CA GLN A 282 -17.79 3.04 7.22
C GLN A 282 -18.76 1.98 7.77
N ALA A 283 -18.27 0.77 8.03
CA ALA A 283 -19.07 -0.32 8.62
C ALA A 283 -19.59 -0.04 10.03
N GLY A 284 -18.98 0.90 10.75
CA GLY A 284 -19.41 1.31 12.10
C GLY A 284 -20.45 2.45 12.08
N LEU A 285 -20.87 2.92 10.91
CA LEU A 285 -21.86 3.99 10.75
C LEU A 285 -23.21 3.43 10.29
N SER A 286 -24.28 3.86 10.94
CA SER A 286 -25.65 3.62 10.51
C SER A 286 -26.44 4.92 10.51
N ILE A 287 -27.27 5.12 9.46
CA ILE A 287 -28.02 6.37 9.27
C ILE A 287 -29.52 6.10 9.49
N HIS A 288 -30.14 6.93 10.32
CA HIS A 288 -31.54 6.82 10.72
C HIS A 288 -32.29 8.14 10.48
N GLN A 289 -33.60 8.05 10.26
CA GLN A 289 -34.49 9.21 10.15
C GLN A 289 -34.99 9.69 11.53
N SER A 290 -34.94 8.81 12.53
CA SER A 290 -35.41 9.11 13.89
C SER A 290 -34.24 9.15 14.89
N SER A 291 -34.36 10.01 15.90
CA SER A 291 -33.40 10.14 16.98
C SER A 291 -33.46 8.94 17.95
N SER A 292 -32.30 8.56 18.49
CA SER A 292 -32.16 7.68 19.64
C SER A 292 -31.05 8.20 20.55
N GLU A 293 -30.95 7.61 21.74
CA GLU A 293 -29.85 7.96 22.67
C GLU A 293 -28.44 7.67 22.07
N LEU A 294 -28.36 6.77 21.10
CA LEU A 294 -27.11 6.34 20.48
C LEU A 294 -26.71 7.18 19.26
N THR A 295 -27.60 8.03 18.76
CA THR A 295 -27.40 8.79 17.52
C THR A 295 -26.90 10.21 17.76
N VAL A 296 -26.20 10.75 16.75
CA VAL A 296 -25.75 12.14 16.64
C VAL A 296 -26.56 12.82 15.55
N PRO A 297 -27.26 13.93 15.85
CA PRO A 297 -27.99 14.68 14.82
C PRO A 297 -27.00 15.38 13.86
N ALA A 298 -27.21 15.20 12.57
CA ALA A 298 -26.37 15.79 11.54
C ALA A 298 -27.16 16.05 10.26
N THR A 299 -26.86 17.16 9.59
CA THR A 299 -27.49 17.55 8.33
C THR A 299 -26.67 17.08 7.14
N ALA A 300 -27.30 16.49 6.14
CA ALA A 300 -26.65 16.13 4.89
C ALA A 300 -26.21 17.40 4.14
N ALA A 301 -24.97 17.80 4.31
CA ALA A 301 -24.44 19.04 3.75
C ALA A 301 -24.11 18.90 2.25
N GLU A 302 -23.69 17.71 1.83
CA GLU A 302 -23.33 17.42 0.44
C GLU A 302 -23.62 15.95 0.12
N ILE A 303 -24.13 15.70 -1.08
CA ILE A 303 -24.35 14.34 -1.62
C ILE A 303 -23.70 14.27 -3.00
N SER A 304 -22.57 13.59 -3.08
CA SER A 304 -21.81 13.42 -4.32
C SER A 304 -22.06 12.03 -4.92
N SER A 305 -22.78 11.97 -6.06
CA SER A 305 -23.07 10.70 -6.74
C SER A 305 -21.90 10.25 -7.61
N LEU A 306 -21.40 9.04 -7.37
CA LEU A 306 -20.29 8.41 -8.08
C LEU A 306 -20.76 7.09 -8.73
N GLY A 307 -21.68 7.18 -9.68
CA GLY A 307 -22.27 6.02 -10.35
C GLY A 307 -23.26 5.27 -9.45
N GLN A 308 -22.91 4.06 -9.00
CA GLN A 308 -23.78 3.24 -8.14
C GLN A 308 -23.65 3.55 -6.65
N ILE A 309 -22.65 4.32 -6.26
CA ILE A 309 -22.42 4.76 -4.89
C ILE A 309 -22.59 6.27 -4.78
N ALA A 310 -22.87 6.74 -3.58
CA ALA A 310 -22.87 8.15 -3.24
C ALA A 310 -22.02 8.36 -1.98
N VAL A 311 -21.32 9.48 -1.93
CA VAL A 311 -20.61 9.95 -0.75
C VAL A 311 -21.43 11.09 -0.15
N VAL A 312 -21.84 10.94 1.09
CA VAL A 312 -22.61 11.94 1.84
C VAL A 312 -21.72 12.55 2.90
N GLN A 313 -21.61 13.87 2.93
CA GLN A 313 -20.99 14.60 4.01
C GLN A 313 -22.06 15.14 4.94
N PHE A 314 -22.10 14.64 6.16
CA PHE A 314 -22.98 15.12 7.22
C PHE A 314 -22.27 16.18 8.05
N GLN A 315 -22.87 17.35 8.18
CA GLN A 315 -22.47 18.38 9.13
C GLN A 315 -23.13 18.09 10.48
N VAL A 316 -22.34 17.81 11.51
CA VAL A 316 -22.86 17.58 12.86
C VAL A 316 -23.45 18.87 13.41
N GLU A 317 -24.65 18.78 14.02
CA GLU A 317 -25.32 19.94 14.60
C GLU A 317 -24.49 20.59 15.71
N ASN A 318 -24.47 21.92 15.74
CA ASN A 318 -23.71 22.73 16.69
C ASN A 318 -22.20 22.43 16.75
N SER A 319 -21.64 21.93 15.66
CA SER A 319 -20.25 21.55 15.54
C SER A 319 -19.67 21.93 14.20
N THR A 320 -18.33 22.04 14.10
CA THR A 320 -17.60 22.18 12.84
C THR A 320 -17.25 20.83 12.21
N HIS A 321 -17.52 19.74 12.90
CA HIS A 321 -17.14 18.40 12.45
C HIS A 321 -18.08 17.87 11.38
N LYS A 322 -17.49 17.14 10.43
CA LYS A 322 -18.22 16.45 9.38
C LYS A 322 -18.00 14.94 9.49
N ILE A 323 -19.05 14.19 9.17
CA ILE A 323 -19.00 12.73 9.08
C ILE A 323 -19.19 12.37 7.62
N GLU A 324 -18.30 11.56 7.05
CA GLU A 324 -18.42 11.04 5.71
C GLU A 324 -19.05 9.64 5.74
N TRP A 325 -20.08 9.45 4.94
CA TRP A 325 -20.73 8.16 4.79
C TRP A 325 -20.83 7.77 3.31
N VAL A 326 -20.42 6.55 3.01
CA VAL A 326 -20.49 6.00 1.65
C VAL A 326 -21.66 5.03 1.59
N ALA A 327 -22.60 5.31 0.70
CA ALA A 327 -23.85 4.55 0.54
C ALA A 327 -24.06 4.12 -0.91
N SER A 328 -24.94 3.15 -1.11
CA SER A 328 -25.49 2.88 -2.44
C SER A 328 -26.55 3.93 -2.82
N ALA A 329 -26.72 4.17 -4.11
CA ALA A 329 -27.80 5.05 -4.59
C ALA A 329 -29.20 4.58 -4.13
N SER A 330 -29.39 3.27 -3.91
CA SER A 330 -30.63 2.70 -3.38
C SER A 330 -30.86 3.04 -1.90
N GLU A 331 -29.82 3.12 -1.08
CA GLU A 331 -29.92 3.54 0.32
C GLU A 331 -30.30 5.01 0.44
N ILE A 332 -29.70 5.89 -0.36
CA ILE A 332 -30.08 7.32 -0.43
C ILE A 332 -31.57 7.47 -0.73
N LYS A 333 -32.06 6.76 -1.76
CA LYS A 333 -33.48 6.76 -2.13
C LYS A 333 -34.38 6.20 -1.01
N ARG A 334 -33.99 5.09 -0.38
CA ARG A 334 -34.76 4.47 0.73
C ARG A 334 -34.90 5.43 1.91
N LEU A 335 -33.87 6.21 2.19
CA LEU A 335 -33.87 7.21 3.26
C LEU A 335 -34.52 8.55 2.86
N ASN A 336 -35.00 8.70 1.60
CA ASN A 336 -35.46 9.97 1.04
C ASN A 336 -34.52 11.13 1.37
N MET A 337 -33.21 10.89 1.23
CA MET A 337 -32.18 11.82 1.65
C MET A 337 -31.87 12.82 0.54
N GLU A 338 -31.92 14.09 0.86
CA GLU A 338 -31.56 15.21 0.01
C GLU A 338 -30.58 16.13 0.76
N VAL A 339 -29.91 17.02 0.03
CA VAL A 339 -29.07 18.04 0.66
C VAL A 339 -29.95 18.91 1.57
N GLY A 340 -29.54 19.08 2.82
CA GLY A 340 -30.32 19.75 3.87
C GLY A 340 -31.18 18.81 4.72
N SER A 341 -31.28 17.52 4.41
CA SER A 341 -32.02 16.56 5.25
C SER A 341 -31.34 16.40 6.61
N LEU A 342 -32.11 16.56 7.69
CA LEU A 342 -31.65 16.21 9.04
C LEU A 342 -31.74 14.69 9.21
N MET A 343 -30.60 14.09 9.57
CA MET A 343 -30.45 12.67 9.78
C MET A 343 -29.82 12.40 11.16
N HIS A 344 -29.90 11.18 11.61
CA HIS A 344 -29.36 10.73 12.88
C HIS A 344 -28.30 9.67 12.62
N VAL A 345 -27.03 10.00 12.87
CA VAL A 345 -25.88 9.14 12.64
C VAL A 345 -25.59 8.34 13.89
N GLU A 346 -25.74 7.02 13.84
CA GLU A 346 -25.31 6.11 14.88
C GLU A 346 -23.87 5.66 14.62
N MET A 347 -23.07 5.65 15.68
CA MET A 347 -21.67 5.22 15.67
C MET A 347 -21.51 4.02 16.62
N ASP A 348 -21.16 2.86 16.07
CA ASP A 348 -20.89 1.67 16.88
C ASP A 348 -19.57 1.82 17.64
N GLY A 349 -19.64 1.98 18.95
CA GLY A 349 -18.48 2.11 19.84
C GLY A 349 -17.49 0.94 19.74
N ASN A 350 -17.97 -0.27 19.39
CA ASN A 350 -17.09 -1.43 19.20
C ASN A 350 -16.22 -1.33 17.95
N GLN A 351 -16.63 -0.52 16.97
CA GLN A 351 -15.89 -0.27 15.74
C GLN A 351 -14.95 0.94 15.86
N ILE A 352 -15.07 1.72 16.93
CA ILE A 352 -14.19 2.86 17.16
C ILE A 352 -12.79 2.37 17.52
N HIS A 353 -11.79 2.89 16.83
CA HIS A 353 -10.39 2.68 17.15
C HIS A 353 -9.74 3.96 17.67
N ILE A 354 -9.16 3.87 18.87
CA ILE A 354 -8.54 5.02 19.57
C ILE A 354 -7.03 4.99 19.38
N MET A 355 -6.48 6.15 19.10
CA MET A 355 -5.04 6.37 18.91
C MET A 355 -4.56 7.41 19.93
N PRO A 356 -3.52 7.12 20.74
CA PRO A 356 -2.95 8.11 21.63
C PRO A 356 -2.29 9.23 20.81
N LEU A 357 -2.53 10.49 21.20
CA LEU A 357 -1.82 11.64 20.65
C LEU A 357 -0.40 11.64 21.24
N ARG A 358 0.59 11.38 20.40
CA ARG A 358 2.01 11.42 20.79
C ARG A 358 2.67 12.68 20.23
N PRO A 359 3.50 13.35 21.03
CA PRO A 359 4.32 14.47 20.54
C PRO A 359 5.13 14.07 19.30
N ILE A 360 5.40 15.06 18.44
CA ILE A 360 6.19 14.86 17.20
C ILE A 360 7.54 14.23 17.50
N ASN A 361 8.14 14.55 18.64
CA ASN A 361 9.46 14.09 19.08
C ASN A 361 9.43 12.78 19.90
N ASP A 362 8.27 12.12 20.07
CA ASP A 362 8.21 10.86 20.79
C ASP A 362 8.84 9.75 19.91
N PRO A 363 9.97 9.13 20.32
CA PRO A 363 10.64 8.10 19.52
C PRO A 363 9.74 6.87 19.27
N ARG A 364 8.76 6.61 20.13
CA ARG A 364 7.78 5.52 19.95
C ARG A 364 6.79 5.78 18.80
N ARG A 365 6.81 6.97 18.20
CA ARG A 365 6.03 7.29 17.01
C ARG A 365 6.47 6.47 15.79
N PHE A 366 7.73 6.03 15.78
CA PHE A 366 8.43 5.43 14.65
C PHE A 366 8.96 4.01 14.94
N ILE A 367 8.70 3.45 16.12
CA ILE A 367 9.20 2.10 16.49
C ILE A 367 8.11 1.08 16.17
N ASP A 368 8.45 0.10 15.33
CA ASP A 368 7.71 -1.13 15.17
C ASP A 368 7.87 -1.99 16.43
N HIS A 369 6.75 -2.43 16.98
CA HIS A 369 6.69 -3.50 17.99
C HIS A 369 5.93 -4.68 17.38
#